data_21e8caf4da012188c7f8039d9c951811
#
_entry.id   21e8caf4da012188c7f8039d9c951811
#
_cell.length_a   1.000
_cell.length_b   1.000
_cell.length_c   1.000
_cell.angle_alpha   90.00
_cell.angle_beta   90.00
_cell.angle_gamma   90.00
#
_symmetry.space_group_name_H-M   'P 1'
#
loop_
_entity.id
_entity.type
_entity.pdbx_description
1 polymer ?
#
loop_
_entity_poly.entity_id
_entity_poly.type
_entity_poly.pdbx_seq_one_letter_code
_entity_poly.pdbx_strand_id
1 'polypeptide(L)'
;GQQKGMRSGTENVPAIAGLGEAAEEIYENLDEKRAHLYGLKQRFIDGIEKLEGTHVNGKTGEDSAPHIVSVSFEGIRSEVLLHSLEDRGIYVSSGSACSSNNHAGKQKGSKTLRNIHLKENLLDSTLRFSFSVHTTEEEIDYALEVLGELLPVLKKYTRH
;
A
#
# COMPACT_ATOMS: atom_id res chain seq x y z
N GLY A 1 -23.20 33.20 -9.44
CA GLY A 1 -23.10 31.85 -8.92
C GLY A 1 -22.46 31.82 -7.54
N GLN A 2 -22.91 30.93 -6.69
CA GLN A 2 -22.32 30.70 -5.38
C GLN A 2 -20.87 30.21 -5.52
N GLN A 3 -20.04 30.42 -4.51
CA GLN A 3 -18.63 30.00 -4.49
C GLN A 3 -17.81 30.54 -5.68
N LYS A 4 -18.03 31.78 -6.04
CA LYS A 4 -17.35 32.46 -7.19
C LYS A 4 -17.50 31.68 -8.50
N GLY A 5 -18.61 30.95 -8.69
CA GLY A 5 -18.89 30.15 -9.86
C GLY A 5 -18.28 28.73 -9.87
N MET A 6 -17.57 28.31 -8.82
CA MET A 6 -16.97 26.98 -8.75
C MET A 6 -17.96 25.89 -8.35
N ARG A 7 -18.98 26.22 -7.57
CA ARG A 7 -20.01 25.29 -7.09
C ARG A 7 -21.32 26.04 -6.84
N SER A 8 -22.42 25.44 -7.23
CA SER A 8 -23.77 25.95 -6.88
C SER A 8 -24.38 25.11 -5.75
N GLY A 9 -25.28 25.74 -4.98
CA GLY A 9 -26.00 25.09 -3.90
C GLY A 9 -25.50 25.50 -2.51
N THR A 10 -26.27 25.10 -1.49
CA THR A 10 -25.93 25.32 -0.06
C THR A 10 -24.71 24.49 0.33
N GLU A 11 -23.90 25.03 1.22
CA GLU A 11 -22.73 24.31 1.76
C GLU A 11 -23.16 23.03 2.47
N ASN A 12 -22.36 21.96 2.31
CA ASN A 12 -22.59 20.71 3.04
C ASN A 12 -22.01 20.83 4.47
N VAL A 13 -22.71 21.57 5.32
CA VAL A 13 -22.28 21.85 6.71
C VAL A 13 -22.01 20.56 7.50
N PRO A 14 -22.85 19.49 7.41
CA PRO A 14 -22.56 18.25 8.13
C PRO A 14 -21.23 17.60 7.71
N ALA A 15 -20.93 17.58 6.42
CA ALA A 15 -19.66 17.01 5.94
C ALA A 15 -18.45 17.89 6.32
N ILE A 16 -18.61 19.21 6.34
CA ILE A 16 -17.56 20.15 6.79
C ILE A 16 -17.30 19.96 8.29
N ALA A 17 -18.34 19.83 9.11
CA ALA A 17 -18.21 19.56 10.54
C ALA A 17 -17.54 18.21 10.79
N GLY A 18 -17.96 17.15 10.09
CA GLY A 18 -17.33 15.83 10.18
C GLY A 18 -15.87 15.83 9.75
N LEU A 19 -15.49 16.62 8.74
CA LEU A 19 -14.08 16.81 8.38
C LEU A 19 -13.29 17.51 9.51
N GLY A 20 -13.89 18.48 10.17
CA GLY A 20 -13.28 19.16 11.32
C GLY A 20 -13.00 18.20 12.46
N GLU A 21 -13.98 17.41 12.86
CA GLU A 21 -13.87 16.37 13.89
C GLU A 21 -12.79 15.33 13.56
N ALA A 22 -12.82 14.80 12.34
CA ALA A 22 -11.83 13.84 11.88
C ALA A 22 -10.41 14.43 11.85
N ALA A 23 -10.27 15.72 11.53
CA ALA A 23 -8.98 16.39 11.59
C ALA A 23 -8.50 16.54 13.03
N GLU A 24 -9.36 16.94 13.96
CA GLU A 24 -9.03 17.07 15.38
C GLU A 24 -8.56 15.71 15.94
N GLU A 25 -9.31 14.64 15.69
CA GLU A 25 -8.95 13.27 16.10
C GLU A 25 -7.58 12.84 15.54
N ILE A 26 -7.29 13.11 14.27
CA ILE A 26 -6.01 12.72 13.67
C ILE A 26 -4.83 13.50 14.27
N TYR A 27 -5.00 14.81 14.49
CA TYR A 27 -3.92 15.65 15.02
C TYR A 27 -3.73 15.49 16.54
N GLU A 28 -4.71 14.96 17.26
CA GLU A 28 -4.53 14.59 18.64
C GLU A 28 -3.46 13.50 18.77
N ASN A 29 -2.44 13.73 19.59
CA ASN A 29 -1.31 12.80 19.80
C ASN A 29 -0.60 12.35 18.48
N LEU A 30 -0.46 13.26 17.51
CA LEU A 30 0.09 12.98 16.19
C LEU A 30 1.48 12.31 16.24
N ASP A 31 2.34 12.76 17.16
CA ASP A 31 3.71 12.22 17.25
C ASP A 31 3.71 10.76 17.74
N GLU A 32 2.83 10.40 18.67
CA GLU A 32 2.66 9.01 19.12
C GLU A 32 2.11 8.11 18.01
N LYS A 33 1.09 8.61 17.28
CA LYS A 33 0.53 7.92 16.10
C LYS A 33 1.58 7.69 15.00
N ARG A 34 2.43 8.69 14.76
CA ARG A 34 3.53 8.58 13.81
C ARG A 34 4.57 7.56 14.26
N ALA A 35 4.97 7.60 15.53
CA ALA A 35 5.92 6.64 16.10
C ALA A 35 5.39 5.21 16.00
N HIS A 36 4.12 4.99 16.33
CA HIS A 36 3.45 3.69 16.16
C HIS A 36 3.53 3.20 14.70
N LEU A 37 3.14 4.04 13.73
CA LEU A 37 3.18 3.68 12.32
C LEU A 37 4.59 3.38 11.82
N TYR A 38 5.61 4.13 12.26
CA TYR A 38 7.00 3.80 11.93
C TYR A 38 7.46 2.48 12.56
N GLY A 39 7.00 2.17 13.77
CA GLY A 39 7.25 0.87 14.43
C GLY A 39 6.68 -0.29 13.62
N LEU A 40 5.41 -0.20 13.21
CA LEU A 40 4.76 -1.19 12.35
C LEU A 40 5.46 -1.34 11.00
N LYS A 41 5.81 -0.21 10.39
CA LYS A 41 6.54 -0.20 9.12
C LYS A 41 7.89 -0.91 9.23
N GLN A 42 8.67 -0.61 10.26
CA GLN A 42 9.97 -1.24 10.46
C GLN A 42 9.82 -2.74 10.72
N ARG A 43 8.87 -3.14 11.59
CA ARG A 43 8.57 -4.55 11.84
C ARG A 43 8.22 -5.30 10.56
N PHE A 44 7.37 -4.71 9.72
CA PHE A 44 7.00 -5.31 8.44
C PHE A 44 8.20 -5.44 7.50
N ILE A 45 9.04 -4.40 7.37
CA ILE A 45 10.24 -4.42 6.54
C ILE A 45 11.22 -5.49 7.02
N ASP A 46 11.51 -5.55 8.32
CA ASP A 46 12.42 -6.54 8.90
C ASP A 46 11.95 -7.98 8.66
N GLY A 47 10.62 -8.19 8.61
CA GLY A 47 10.02 -9.47 8.28
C GLY A 47 10.12 -9.80 6.78
N ILE A 48 9.80 -8.83 5.93
CA ILE A 48 9.88 -8.97 4.46
C ILE A 48 11.30 -9.28 4.00
N GLU A 49 12.29 -8.62 4.55
CA GLU A 49 13.70 -8.82 4.16
C GLU A 49 14.22 -10.24 4.43
N LYS A 50 13.55 -10.99 5.30
CA LYS A 50 13.86 -12.42 5.57
C LYS A 50 13.25 -13.37 4.53
N LEU A 51 12.33 -12.88 3.71
CA LEU A 51 11.66 -13.68 2.68
C LEU A 51 12.43 -13.58 1.36
N GLU A 52 12.82 -14.72 0.81
CA GLU A 52 13.60 -14.78 -0.42
C GLU A 52 12.85 -14.21 -1.64
N GLY A 53 13.53 -13.38 -2.43
CA GLY A 53 12.99 -12.76 -3.66
C GLY A 53 11.99 -11.66 -3.40
N THR A 54 12.10 -10.98 -2.27
CA THR A 54 11.36 -9.78 -1.95
C THR A 54 12.27 -8.54 -2.01
N HIS A 55 11.72 -7.40 -2.43
CA HIS A 55 12.44 -6.14 -2.51
C HIS A 55 11.53 -5.01 -2.01
N VAL A 56 11.96 -4.31 -0.99
CA VAL A 56 11.29 -3.08 -0.53
C VAL A 56 11.66 -1.94 -1.47
N ASN A 57 10.66 -1.24 -2.02
CA ASN A 57 10.84 -0.18 -2.99
C ASN A 57 10.81 1.19 -2.32
N GLY A 58 11.75 2.05 -2.70
CA GLY A 58 11.84 3.43 -2.22
C GLY A 58 12.55 3.55 -0.86
N LYS A 59 12.29 4.66 -0.17
CA LYS A 59 12.90 4.95 1.12
C LYS A 59 12.15 4.28 2.26
N THR A 60 12.87 3.86 3.28
CA THR A 60 12.33 3.13 4.45
C THR A 60 12.35 3.95 5.75
N GLY A 61 13.19 4.99 5.83
CA GLY A 61 13.40 5.81 7.03
C GLY A 61 12.35 6.91 7.24
N GLU A 62 12.64 7.82 8.16
CA GLU A 62 11.75 8.91 8.59
C GLU A 62 11.43 9.94 7.49
N ASP A 63 12.17 9.94 6.40
CA ASP A 63 11.93 10.75 5.20
C ASP A 63 10.95 10.08 4.20
N SER A 64 10.29 9.01 4.64
CA SER A 64 9.26 8.27 3.89
C SER A 64 7.91 8.27 4.63
N ALA A 65 6.83 7.99 3.89
CA ALA A 65 5.50 7.88 4.50
C ALA A 65 5.45 6.70 5.50
N PRO A 66 5.05 6.93 6.77
CA PRO A 66 5.09 5.89 7.80
C PRO A 66 4.07 4.77 7.57
N HIS A 67 2.99 5.05 6.86
CA HIS A 67 1.84 4.19 6.68
C HIS A 67 1.83 3.39 5.37
N ILE A 68 2.91 3.44 4.60
CA ILE A 68 2.97 2.77 3.28
C ILE A 68 4.30 2.03 3.14
N VAL A 69 4.22 0.77 2.67
CA VAL A 69 5.36 -0.02 2.19
C VAL A 69 5.03 -0.58 0.81
N SER A 70 5.92 -0.37 -0.13
CA SER A 70 5.84 -0.98 -1.47
C SER A 70 6.84 -2.12 -1.56
N VAL A 71 6.38 -3.31 -1.92
CA VAL A 71 7.21 -4.52 -2.01
C VAL A 71 7.04 -5.18 -3.37
N SER A 72 8.15 -5.53 -4.00
CA SER A 72 8.17 -6.35 -5.20
C SER A 72 8.50 -7.80 -4.84
N PHE A 73 7.85 -8.74 -5.51
CA PHE A 73 7.97 -10.19 -5.29
C PHE A 73 8.45 -10.87 -6.57
N GLU A 74 9.73 -11.21 -6.64
CA GLU A 74 10.34 -11.79 -7.85
C GLU A 74 9.62 -13.04 -8.33
N GLY A 75 9.28 -13.04 -9.62
CA GLY A 75 8.67 -14.20 -10.27
C GLY A 75 7.19 -14.42 -9.94
N ILE A 76 6.54 -13.56 -9.15
CA ILE A 76 5.11 -13.68 -8.79
C ILE A 76 4.35 -12.46 -9.32
N ARG A 77 3.30 -12.70 -10.10
CA ARG A 77 2.43 -11.61 -10.56
C ARG A 77 1.66 -11.01 -9.39
N SER A 78 1.64 -9.68 -9.32
CA SER A 78 0.96 -8.96 -8.24
C SER A 78 -0.52 -9.30 -8.10
N GLU A 79 -1.24 -9.53 -9.22
CA GLU A 79 -2.65 -9.93 -9.20
C GLU A 79 -2.87 -11.30 -8.53
N VAL A 80 -1.99 -12.27 -8.80
CA VAL A 80 -2.09 -13.61 -8.22
C VAL A 80 -1.85 -13.56 -6.71
N LEU A 81 -0.80 -12.84 -6.28
CA LEU A 81 -0.49 -12.68 -4.86
C LEU A 81 -1.57 -11.88 -4.14
N LEU A 82 -2.11 -10.82 -4.77
CA LEU A 82 -3.19 -10.02 -4.23
C LEU A 82 -4.41 -10.87 -3.88
N HIS A 83 -4.91 -11.67 -4.83
CA HIS A 83 -6.07 -12.55 -4.59
C HIS A 83 -5.77 -13.64 -3.57
N SER A 84 -4.55 -14.19 -3.56
CA SER A 84 -4.16 -15.17 -2.54
C SER A 84 -4.11 -14.58 -1.13
N LEU A 85 -3.74 -13.31 -0.98
CA LEU A 85 -3.79 -12.58 0.28
C LEU A 85 -5.23 -12.23 0.68
N GLU A 86 -6.06 -11.83 -0.29
CA GLU A 86 -7.49 -11.53 -0.11
C GLU A 86 -8.25 -12.75 0.43
N ASP A 87 -7.96 -13.94 -0.07
CA ASP A 87 -8.51 -15.22 0.43
C ASP A 87 -8.14 -15.51 1.89
N ARG A 88 -7.08 -14.86 2.40
CA ARG A 88 -6.64 -14.92 3.80
C ARG A 88 -7.06 -13.70 4.62
N GLY A 89 -7.94 -12.84 4.09
CA GLY A 89 -8.42 -11.62 4.75
C GLY A 89 -7.43 -10.47 4.77
N ILE A 90 -6.37 -10.51 3.95
CA ILE A 90 -5.35 -9.46 3.87
C ILE A 90 -5.57 -8.65 2.58
N TYR A 91 -5.97 -7.39 2.74
CA TYR A 91 -6.32 -6.51 1.63
C TYR A 91 -5.16 -5.56 1.30
N VAL A 92 -4.62 -5.68 0.09
CA VAL A 92 -3.49 -4.91 -0.42
C VAL A 92 -3.83 -4.26 -1.76
N SER A 93 -2.95 -3.46 -2.31
CA SER A 93 -3.17 -2.83 -3.62
C SER A 93 -2.07 -3.18 -4.61
N SER A 94 -2.46 -3.52 -5.83
CA SER A 94 -1.57 -3.65 -6.99
C SER A 94 -1.77 -2.43 -7.90
N GLY A 95 -0.74 -1.59 -8.05
CA GLY A 95 -0.80 -0.41 -8.91
C GLY A 95 -1.62 0.76 -8.33
N SER A 96 -2.05 1.68 -9.19
CA SER A 96 -2.89 2.82 -8.84
C SER A 96 -4.32 2.56 -9.29
N ALA A 97 -5.31 2.87 -8.43
CA ALA A 97 -6.73 2.73 -8.72
C ALA A 97 -7.16 3.45 -10.03
N CYS A 98 -6.45 4.50 -10.41
CA CYS A 98 -6.71 5.26 -11.65
C CYS A 98 -6.18 4.59 -12.93
N SER A 99 -5.33 3.59 -12.83
CA SER A 99 -4.73 2.90 -13.99
C SER A 99 -5.53 1.69 -14.48
N SER A 100 -6.51 1.21 -13.71
CA SER A 100 -7.39 0.09 -14.08
C SER A 100 -8.31 0.40 -15.27
N ASN A 101 -8.58 1.67 -15.59
CA ASN A 101 -9.46 2.10 -16.69
C ASN A 101 -8.73 2.44 -18.01
N ASN A 102 -7.41 2.34 -18.08
CA ASN A 102 -6.68 2.63 -19.30
C ASN A 102 -6.56 1.41 -20.22
N HIS A 103 -7.68 1.03 -20.86
CA HIS A 103 -7.69 0.06 -21.99
C HIS A 103 -6.95 0.55 -23.24
N ALA A 104 -6.40 1.77 -23.27
CA ALA A 104 -5.89 2.41 -24.50
C ALA A 104 -4.38 2.66 -24.53
N GLY A 105 -3.55 2.06 -23.69
CA GLY A 105 -2.12 2.35 -23.75
C GLY A 105 -1.21 1.25 -23.22
N LYS A 106 -0.35 0.76 -24.07
CA LYS A 106 0.65 -0.30 -23.95
C LYS A 106 1.70 -0.17 -22.80
N GLN A 107 1.44 0.55 -21.72
CA GLN A 107 2.41 0.69 -20.63
C GLN A 107 1.95 -0.11 -19.41
N LYS A 108 2.59 -1.28 -19.21
CA LYS A 108 2.40 -2.10 -18.01
C LYS A 108 2.94 -1.41 -16.76
N GLY A 109 2.25 -1.57 -15.63
CA GLY A 109 2.70 -1.15 -14.31
C GLY A 109 2.44 0.33 -13.96
N SER A 110 2.64 0.67 -12.68
CA SER A 110 2.41 2.00 -12.14
C SER A 110 3.41 3.04 -12.66
N LYS A 111 2.91 4.22 -13.02
CA LYS A 111 3.76 5.37 -13.39
C LYS A 111 4.72 5.76 -12.24
N THR A 112 4.27 5.62 -10.99
CA THR A 112 5.10 5.90 -9.81
C THR A 112 6.29 4.95 -9.74
N LEU A 113 6.07 3.64 -9.95
CA LEU A 113 7.13 2.64 -9.92
C LEU A 113 8.17 2.86 -11.03
N ARG A 114 7.73 3.31 -12.21
CA ARG A 114 8.66 3.68 -13.29
C ARG A 114 9.48 4.93 -12.96
N ASN A 115 8.86 5.93 -12.33
CA ASN A 115 9.54 7.16 -11.96
C ASN A 115 10.62 6.95 -10.88
N ILE A 116 10.49 5.92 -10.05
CA ILE A 116 11.56 5.50 -9.13
C ILE A 116 12.55 4.52 -9.78
N HIS A 117 12.48 4.35 -11.11
CA HIS A 117 13.37 3.50 -11.91
C HIS A 117 13.36 2.02 -11.50
N LEU A 118 12.19 1.50 -11.07
CA LEU A 118 12.05 0.09 -10.78
C LEU A 118 12.25 -0.73 -12.07
N LYS A 119 12.93 -1.87 -11.96
CA LYS A 119 13.17 -2.78 -13.09
C LYS A 119 11.85 -3.24 -13.71
N GLU A 120 11.77 -3.35 -15.03
CA GLU A 120 10.54 -3.69 -15.74
C GLU A 120 9.92 -5.03 -15.30
N ASN A 121 10.76 -6.03 -15.01
CA ASN A 121 10.30 -7.33 -14.51
C ASN A 121 9.67 -7.29 -13.12
N LEU A 122 9.84 -6.21 -12.36
CA LEU A 122 9.25 -6.02 -11.03
C LEU A 122 7.99 -5.16 -11.06
N LEU A 123 7.68 -4.49 -12.17
CA LEU A 123 6.50 -3.62 -12.28
C LEU A 123 5.18 -4.38 -12.11
N ASP A 124 5.12 -5.62 -12.63
CA ASP A 124 3.94 -6.49 -12.55
C ASP A 124 3.91 -7.36 -11.28
N SER A 125 4.94 -7.26 -10.43
CA SER A 125 5.10 -8.07 -9.22
C SER A 125 5.14 -7.25 -7.93
N THR A 126 4.65 -6.01 -7.99
CA THR A 126 4.72 -5.08 -6.86
C THR A 126 3.35 -4.89 -6.21
N LEU A 127 3.30 -5.03 -4.90
CA LEU A 127 2.15 -4.70 -4.05
C LEU A 127 2.47 -3.55 -3.11
N ARG A 128 1.42 -2.80 -2.76
CA ARG A 128 1.46 -1.74 -1.75
C ARG A 128 0.69 -2.19 -0.52
N PHE A 129 1.37 -2.23 0.60
CA PHE A 129 0.81 -2.43 1.93
C PHE A 129 0.55 -1.07 2.56
N SER A 130 -0.59 -0.91 3.20
CA SER A 130 -0.97 0.35 3.85
C SER A 130 -1.45 0.06 5.26
N PHE A 131 -0.93 0.79 6.23
CA PHE A 131 -1.23 0.67 7.65
C PHE A 131 -2.07 1.85 8.13
N SER A 132 -2.83 1.66 9.18
CA SER A 132 -3.55 2.73 9.87
C SER A 132 -3.07 2.83 11.32
N VAL A 133 -3.50 3.86 12.01
CA VAL A 133 -3.25 4.02 13.46
C VAL A 133 -3.91 2.93 14.31
N HIS A 134 -4.82 2.16 13.72
CA HIS A 134 -5.51 1.04 14.36
C HIS A 134 -4.88 -0.32 14.03
N THR A 135 -3.94 -0.37 13.09
CA THR A 135 -3.22 -1.60 12.73
C THR A 135 -2.38 -2.05 13.91
N THR A 136 -2.41 -3.34 14.21
CA THR A 136 -1.68 -3.94 15.34
C THR A 136 -0.42 -4.68 14.88
N GLU A 137 0.47 -4.97 15.82
CA GLU A 137 1.67 -5.78 15.55
C GLU A 137 1.31 -7.21 15.16
N GLU A 138 0.24 -7.77 15.76
CA GLU A 138 -0.26 -9.11 15.46
C GLU A 138 -0.77 -9.23 14.03
N GLU A 139 -1.42 -8.17 13.50
CA GLU A 139 -1.85 -8.11 12.10
C GLU A 139 -0.65 -8.08 11.15
N ILE A 140 0.42 -7.38 11.52
CA ILE A 140 1.68 -7.37 10.76
C ILE A 140 2.33 -8.75 10.75
N ASP A 141 2.42 -9.40 11.93
CA ASP A 141 3.00 -10.74 12.05
C ASP A 141 2.20 -11.77 11.25
N TYR A 142 0.87 -11.72 11.34
CA TYR A 142 -0.01 -12.57 10.55
C TYR A 142 0.21 -12.37 9.04
N ALA A 143 0.33 -11.14 8.57
CA ALA A 143 0.59 -10.86 7.15
C ALA A 143 1.95 -11.44 6.70
N LEU A 144 2.98 -11.35 7.54
CA LEU A 144 4.30 -11.92 7.27
C LEU A 144 4.28 -13.45 7.27
N GLU A 145 3.55 -14.09 8.19
CA GLU A 145 3.35 -15.54 8.23
C GLU A 145 2.69 -16.04 6.93
N VAL A 146 1.57 -15.43 6.55
CA VAL A 146 0.84 -15.77 5.32
C VAL A 146 1.71 -15.57 4.08
N LEU A 147 2.49 -14.49 4.00
CA LEU A 147 3.44 -14.29 2.90
C LEU A 147 4.49 -15.41 2.89
N GLY A 148 5.03 -15.79 4.05
CA GLY A 148 5.99 -16.89 4.16
C GLY A 148 5.45 -18.23 3.66
N GLU A 149 4.15 -18.51 3.85
CA GLU A 149 3.46 -19.69 3.33
C GLU A 149 3.21 -19.61 1.82
N LEU A 150 2.72 -18.47 1.33
CA LEU A 150 2.28 -18.30 -0.04
C LEU A 150 3.44 -18.20 -1.06
N LEU A 151 4.50 -17.46 -0.72
CA LEU A 151 5.57 -17.19 -1.69
C LEU A 151 6.25 -18.46 -2.22
N PRO A 152 6.61 -19.46 -1.40
CA PRO A 152 7.21 -20.71 -1.92
C PRO A 152 6.26 -21.51 -2.80
N VAL A 153 4.95 -21.44 -2.55
CA VAL A 153 3.92 -22.14 -3.33
C VAL A 153 3.75 -21.46 -4.68
N LEU A 154 3.54 -20.14 -4.69
CA LEU A 154 3.28 -19.37 -5.91
C LEU A 154 4.47 -19.36 -6.86
N LYS A 155 5.71 -19.31 -6.34
CA LYS A 155 6.92 -19.41 -7.17
C LYS A 155 7.01 -20.71 -7.99
N LYS A 156 6.45 -21.83 -7.51
CA LYS A 156 6.43 -23.10 -8.25
C LYS A 156 5.54 -23.06 -9.49
N TYR A 157 4.53 -22.19 -9.51
CA TYR A 157 3.58 -22.07 -10.62
C TYR A 157 3.94 -20.97 -11.62
N THR A 158 5.03 -20.24 -11.38
CA THR A 158 5.51 -19.23 -12.32
C THR A 158 6.18 -19.94 -13.50
N ARG A 159 5.53 -19.90 -14.67
CA ARG A 159 6.15 -20.39 -15.91
C ARG A 159 7.22 -19.39 -16.35
N HIS A 160 8.40 -19.91 -16.64
CA HIS A 160 9.48 -19.21 -17.31
C HIS A 160 9.10 -18.81 -18.74
#